data_75fcff293e42e2571554788d7c6831dd
#
_entry.id   75fcff293e42e2571554788d7c6831dd
#
_cell.length_a   1.000
_cell.length_b   1.000
_cell.length_c   1.000
_cell.angle_alpha   90.00
_cell.angle_beta   90.00
_cell.angle_gamma   90.00
#
_symmetry.space_group_name_H-M   'P 1'
#
loop_
_entity.id
_entity.type
_entity.pdbx_description
1 polymer ?
#
loop_
_entity_poly.entity_id
_entity_poly.type
_entity_poly.pdbx_seq_one_letter_code
_entity_poly.pdbx_strand_id
1 'polypeptide(L)'
;MSGRETEARVLTQGALKLVYCQKNWEAPNRKDLLDEALRYNQKIWSLFQVEVSKKENPLPVEIKRNILTLSRFVDQRIFDTMAFPEAQKLDIIIKINHNIAAGLRGSASNAV
;
A
#
# COMPACT_ATOMS: atom_id res chain seq x y z
N MET A 1 9.84 4.84 18.68
CA MET A 1 9.87 4.30 17.33
C MET A 1 9.35 5.33 16.34
N SER A 2 9.99 5.44 15.21
CA SER A 2 9.57 6.40 14.19
C SER A 2 8.28 5.95 13.52
N GLY A 3 7.32 6.85 13.37
CA GLY A 3 6.10 6.60 12.62
C GLY A 3 6.40 6.22 11.17
N ARG A 4 7.48 6.74 10.60
CA ARG A 4 7.89 6.44 9.23
C ARG A 4 8.26 4.99 9.06
N GLU A 5 9.00 4.42 10.03
CA GLU A 5 9.37 3.01 9.95
C GLU A 5 8.15 2.11 10.10
N THR A 6 7.23 2.45 10.99
CA THR A 6 5.99 1.70 11.15
C THR A 6 5.15 1.75 9.88
N GLU A 7 5.00 2.93 9.29
CA GLU A 7 4.26 3.13 8.04
C GLU A 7 4.88 2.32 6.90
N ALA A 8 6.22 2.39 6.78
CA ALA A 8 6.93 1.64 5.75
C ALA A 8 6.75 0.14 5.93
N ARG A 9 6.78 -0.33 7.18
CA ARG A 9 6.62 -1.76 7.47
C ARG A 9 5.24 -2.28 7.06
N VAL A 10 4.17 -1.55 7.37
CA VAL A 10 2.82 -2.02 7.00
C VAL A 10 2.63 -2.01 5.49
N LEU A 11 3.23 -1.06 4.77
CA LEU A 11 3.22 -1.06 3.31
C LEU A 11 3.95 -2.27 2.76
N THR A 12 5.11 -2.58 3.31
CA THR A 12 5.88 -3.75 2.90
C THR A 12 5.11 -5.03 3.16
N GLN A 13 4.45 -5.13 4.32
CA GLN A 13 3.60 -6.29 4.63
C GLN A 13 2.45 -6.42 3.65
N GLY A 14 1.85 -5.29 3.28
CA GLY A 14 0.80 -5.28 2.26
C GLY A 14 1.28 -5.83 0.93
N ALA A 15 2.49 -5.42 0.51
CA ALA A 15 3.09 -5.91 -0.72
C ALA A 15 3.37 -7.42 -0.64
N LEU A 16 3.89 -7.89 0.49
CA LEU A 16 4.20 -9.32 0.67
C LEU A 16 2.94 -10.18 0.59
N LYS A 17 1.83 -9.72 1.16
CA LYS A 17 0.55 -10.43 1.07
C LYS A 17 0.10 -10.56 -0.38
N LEU A 18 0.28 -9.52 -1.19
CA LEU A 18 -0.08 -9.55 -2.60
C LEU A 18 0.83 -10.47 -3.39
N VAL A 19 2.13 -10.47 -3.11
CA VAL A 19 3.08 -11.38 -3.75
C VAL A 19 2.71 -12.81 -3.43
N TYR A 20 2.34 -13.09 -2.19
CA TYR A 20 1.93 -14.42 -1.77
C TYR A 20 0.70 -14.89 -2.57
N CYS A 21 -0.26 -13.99 -2.80
CA CYS A 21 -1.42 -14.28 -3.64
C CYS A 21 -1.01 -14.65 -5.08
N GLN A 22 -0.07 -13.91 -5.65
CA GLN A 22 0.41 -14.20 -7.00
C GLN A 22 1.05 -15.58 -7.09
N LYS A 23 1.85 -15.93 -6.09
CA LYS A 23 2.52 -17.24 -6.05
C LYS A 23 1.56 -18.39 -5.82
N ASN A 24 0.40 -18.12 -5.25
CA ASN A 24 -0.60 -19.12 -4.93
C ASN A 24 -1.90 -18.90 -5.71
N TRP A 25 -1.78 -18.35 -6.91
CA TRP A 25 -2.95 -17.96 -7.70
C TRP A 25 -3.87 -19.14 -8.04
N GLU A 26 -3.29 -20.34 -8.18
CA GLU A 26 -4.06 -21.55 -8.49
C GLU A 26 -4.45 -22.35 -7.24
N ALA A 27 -4.14 -21.85 -6.03
CA ALA A 27 -4.51 -22.54 -4.81
C ALA A 27 -6.03 -22.57 -4.61
N PRO A 28 -6.58 -23.64 -3.99
CA PRO A 28 -8.02 -23.73 -3.77
C PRO A 28 -8.59 -22.56 -2.95
N ASN A 29 -7.81 -21.99 -2.05
CA ASN A 29 -8.23 -20.86 -1.21
C ASN A 29 -7.77 -19.50 -1.75
N ARG A 30 -7.42 -19.43 -3.04
CA ARG A 30 -6.96 -18.20 -3.67
C ARG A 30 -7.91 -17.02 -3.43
N LYS A 31 -9.21 -17.25 -3.54
CA LYS A 31 -10.20 -16.19 -3.37
C LYS A 31 -10.11 -15.55 -1.99
N ASP A 32 -9.98 -16.37 -0.95
CA ASP A 32 -9.87 -15.88 0.43
C ASP A 32 -8.54 -15.16 0.67
N LEU A 33 -7.45 -15.70 0.12
CA LEU A 33 -6.14 -15.08 0.22
C LEU A 33 -6.13 -13.71 -0.44
N LEU A 34 -6.73 -13.63 -1.62
CA LEU A 34 -6.80 -12.37 -2.37
C LEU A 34 -7.65 -11.34 -1.65
N ASP A 35 -8.82 -11.75 -1.17
CA ASP A 35 -9.71 -10.85 -0.44
C ASP A 35 -9.02 -10.26 0.79
N GLU A 36 -8.35 -11.11 1.57
CA GLU A 36 -7.62 -10.65 2.75
C GLU A 36 -6.51 -9.66 2.38
N ALA A 37 -5.73 -9.98 1.35
CA ALA A 37 -4.62 -9.13 0.92
C ALA A 37 -5.11 -7.77 0.40
N LEU A 38 -6.17 -7.76 -0.39
CA LEU A 38 -6.73 -6.53 -0.93
C LEU A 38 -7.35 -5.66 0.17
N ARG A 39 -8.06 -6.28 1.11
CA ARG A 39 -8.65 -5.55 2.24
C ARG A 39 -7.59 -4.96 3.16
N TYR A 40 -6.51 -5.70 3.38
CA TYR A 40 -5.39 -5.22 4.17
C TYR A 40 -4.81 -3.95 3.52
N ASN A 41 -4.57 -4.00 2.21
CA ASN A 41 -4.01 -2.85 1.50
C ASN A 41 -4.99 -1.67 1.45
N GLN A 42 -6.27 -1.94 1.28
CA GLN A 42 -7.29 -0.90 1.30
C GLN A 42 -7.29 -0.16 2.65
N LYS A 43 -7.20 -0.92 3.74
CA LYS A 43 -7.18 -0.33 5.08
C LYS A 43 -5.94 0.53 5.30
N ILE A 44 -4.77 0.05 4.89
CA ILE A 44 -3.52 0.81 5.03
C ILE A 44 -3.63 2.14 4.28
N TRP A 45 -4.07 2.09 3.03
CA TRP A 45 -4.14 3.30 2.22
C TRP A 45 -5.20 4.27 2.73
N SER A 46 -6.30 3.76 3.29
CA SER A 46 -7.29 4.62 3.94
C SER A 46 -6.70 5.34 5.15
N LEU A 47 -5.91 4.64 5.96
CA LEU A 47 -5.25 5.25 7.11
C LEU A 47 -4.25 6.32 6.66
N PHE A 48 -3.52 6.08 5.57
CA PHE A 48 -2.61 7.08 5.02
C PHE A 48 -3.34 8.33 4.57
N GLN A 49 -4.49 8.18 3.92
CA GLN A 49 -5.31 9.33 3.51
C GLN A 49 -5.64 10.21 4.71
N VAL A 50 -6.04 9.60 5.81
CA VAL A 50 -6.38 10.33 7.04
C VAL A 50 -5.14 11.03 7.60
N GLU A 51 -4.03 10.29 7.72
CA GLU A 51 -2.83 10.85 8.35
C GLU A 51 -2.22 12.00 7.55
N VAL A 52 -2.10 11.86 6.23
CA VAL A 52 -1.48 12.92 5.43
C VAL A 52 -2.41 14.12 5.25
N SER A 53 -3.70 13.96 5.52
CA SER A 53 -4.65 15.06 5.45
C SER A 53 -4.62 15.94 6.71
N LYS A 54 -3.97 15.49 7.77
CA LYS A 54 -3.85 16.29 8.99
C LYS A 54 -2.86 17.42 8.79
N LYS A 55 -3.21 18.60 9.26
CA LYS A 55 -2.36 19.79 9.16
C LYS A 55 -1.01 19.60 9.81
N GLU A 56 -1.00 18.94 10.96
CA GLU A 56 0.20 18.73 11.77
C GLU A 56 1.11 17.63 11.25
N ASN A 57 0.71 16.91 10.20
CA ASN A 57 1.55 15.87 9.61
C ASN A 57 2.82 16.50 9.03
N PRO A 58 4.02 16.06 9.47
CA PRO A 58 5.29 16.73 9.13
C PRO A 58 5.83 16.41 7.74
N LEU A 59 5.17 15.57 6.95
CA LEU A 59 5.65 15.26 5.61
C LEU A 59 5.62 16.50 4.71
N PRO A 60 6.59 16.64 3.80
CA PRO A 60 6.54 17.69 2.80
C PRO A 60 5.26 17.65 1.98
N VAL A 61 4.77 18.81 1.57
CA VAL A 61 3.51 18.94 0.81
C VAL A 61 3.52 18.07 -0.44
N GLU A 62 4.64 18.00 -1.13
CA GLU A 62 4.75 17.20 -2.36
C GLU A 62 4.53 15.72 -2.09
N ILE A 63 5.11 15.22 -0.99
CA ILE A 63 4.97 13.82 -0.61
C ILE A 63 3.52 13.54 -0.21
N LYS A 64 2.91 14.44 0.58
CA LYS A 64 1.49 14.31 0.95
C LYS A 64 0.60 14.23 -0.28
N ARG A 65 0.82 15.12 -1.24
CA ARG A 65 0.03 15.17 -2.47
C ARG A 65 0.19 13.88 -3.27
N ASN A 66 1.42 13.40 -3.35
CA ASN A 66 1.72 12.16 -4.07
C ASN A 66 1.02 10.97 -3.41
N ILE A 67 1.06 10.88 -2.10
CA ILE A 67 0.38 9.80 -1.36
C ILE A 67 -1.13 9.85 -1.60
N LEU A 68 -1.73 11.03 -1.56
CA LEU A 68 -3.17 11.18 -1.79
C LEU A 68 -3.55 10.76 -3.21
N THR A 69 -2.76 11.14 -4.19
CA THR A 69 -2.98 10.77 -5.59
C THR A 69 -2.88 9.25 -5.76
N LEU A 70 -1.83 8.66 -5.20
CA LEU A 70 -1.62 7.22 -5.29
C LEU A 70 -2.70 6.43 -4.54
N SER A 71 -3.19 6.96 -3.42
CA SER A 71 -4.22 6.26 -2.67
C SER A 71 -5.52 6.10 -3.46
N ARG A 72 -5.88 7.11 -4.26
CA ARG A 72 -7.04 7.02 -5.14
C ARG A 72 -6.84 5.96 -6.22
N PHE A 73 -5.64 5.95 -6.80
CA PHE A 73 -5.29 4.96 -7.82
C PHE A 73 -5.33 3.54 -7.23
N VAL A 74 -4.76 3.36 -6.05
CA VAL A 74 -4.75 2.06 -5.38
C VAL A 74 -6.18 1.59 -5.08
N ASP A 75 -7.02 2.49 -4.55
CA ASP A 75 -8.42 2.14 -4.28
C ASP A 75 -9.13 1.65 -5.53
N GLN A 76 -8.97 2.36 -6.65
CA GLN A 76 -9.59 1.97 -7.91
C GLN A 76 -9.07 0.61 -8.40
N ARG A 77 -7.76 0.39 -8.29
CA ARG A 77 -7.15 -0.87 -8.70
C ARG A 77 -7.64 -2.02 -7.83
N ILE A 78 -7.80 -1.78 -6.52
CA ILE A 78 -8.32 -2.79 -5.60
C ILE A 78 -9.76 -3.17 -6.00
N PHE A 79 -10.64 -2.19 -6.22
CA PHE A 79 -12.01 -2.47 -6.64
C PHE A 79 -12.07 -3.23 -7.96
N ASP A 80 -11.26 -2.80 -8.93
CA ASP A 80 -11.20 -3.46 -10.23
C ASP A 80 -10.74 -4.91 -10.08
N THR A 81 -9.75 -5.15 -9.23
CA THR A 81 -9.22 -6.49 -9.01
C THR A 81 -10.22 -7.38 -8.28
N MET A 82 -10.99 -6.82 -7.35
CA MET A 82 -12.05 -7.57 -6.67
C MET A 82 -13.14 -8.00 -7.66
N ALA A 83 -13.47 -7.12 -8.59
CA ALA A 83 -14.50 -7.41 -9.59
C ALA A 83 -14.00 -8.39 -10.67
N PHE A 84 -12.77 -8.23 -11.11
CA PHE A 84 -12.19 -9.02 -12.21
C PHE A 84 -10.77 -9.45 -11.83
N PRO A 85 -10.64 -10.52 -11.01
CA PRO A 85 -9.33 -10.93 -10.48
C PRO A 85 -8.38 -11.43 -11.57
N GLU A 86 -7.18 -10.83 -11.60
CA GLU A 86 -6.06 -11.25 -12.45
C GLU A 86 -4.78 -11.01 -11.68
N ALA A 87 -3.89 -12.01 -11.68
CA ALA A 87 -2.66 -11.94 -10.87
C ALA A 87 -1.82 -10.71 -11.22
N GLN A 88 -1.71 -10.36 -12.48
CA GLN A 88 -0.88 -9.24 -12.90
C GLN A 88 -1.40 -7.88 -12.45
N LYS A 89 -2.68 -7.78 -12.08
CA LYS A 89 -3.24 -6.51 -11.59
C LYS A 89 -2.62 -6.11 -10.25
N LEU A 90 -2.04 -7.06 -9.54
CA LEU A 90 -1.41 -6.80 -8.26
C LEU A 90 -0.02 -6.16 -8.40
N ASP A 91 0.62 -6.30 -9.55
CA ASP A 91 1.99 -5.81 -9.76
C ASP A 91 2.14 -4.33 -9.44
N ILE A 92 1.21 -3.51 -9.91
CA ILE A 92 1.32 -2.06 -9.70
C ILE A 92 1.12 -1.68 -8.24
N ILE A 93 0.24 -2.37 -7.53
CA ILE A 93 0.01 -2.10 -6.10
C ILE A 93 1.27 -2.48 -5.31
N ILE A 94 1.85 -3.64 -5.62
CA ILE A 94 3.09 -4.11 -4.99
C ILE A 94 4.20 -3.06 -5.19
N LYS A 95 4.36 -2.59 -6.42
CA LYS A 95 5.38 -1.61 -6.76
C LYS A 95 5.17 -0.30 -6.02
N ILE A 96 3.94 0.19 -5.98
CA ILE A 96 3.61 1.45 -5.29
C ILE A 96 3.93 1.32 -3.80
N ASN A 97 3.50 0.22 -3.18
CA ASN A 97 3.77 -0.01 -1.76
C ASN A 97 5.27 0.01 -1.45
N HIS A 98 6.06 -0.68 -2.27
CA HIS A 98 7.52 -0.71 -2.08
C HIS A 98 8.15 0.67 -2.28
N ASN A 99 7.71 1.40 -3.29
CA ASN A 99 8.26 2.71 -3.59
C ASN A 99 7.96 3.72 -2.47
N ILE A 100 6.74 3.71 -1.96
CA ILE A 100 6.37 4.61 -0.86
C ILE A 100 7.08 4.20 0.42
N ALA A 101 7.18 2.89 0.70
CA ALA A 101 7.91 2.41 1.87
C ALA A 101 9.38 2.86 1.83
N ALA A 102 10.02 2.73 0.67
CA ALA A 102 11.42 3.17 0.50
C ALA A 102 11.55 4.68 0.71
N GLY A 103 10.60 5.46 0.18
CA GLY A 103 10.60 6.91 0.35
C GLY A 103 10.44 7.32 1.81
N LEU A 104 9.57 6.64 2.54
CA LEU A 104 9.36 6.91 3.96
C LEU A 104 10.60 6.57 4.79
N ARG A 105 11.27 5.46 4.47
CA ARG A 105 12.52 5.08 5.14
C ARG A 105 13.64 6.07 4.83
N GLY A 106 13.71 6.52 3.58
CA GLY A 106 14.67 7.54 3.17
C GLY A 106 14.44 8.86 3.89
N SER A 107 13.18 9.29 4.02
CA SER A 107 12.80 10.49 4.75
C SER A 107 13.22 10.40 6.22
N ALA A 108 12.97 9.25 6.84
CA ALA A 108 13.35 9.04 8.24
C ALA A 108 14.87 9.09 8.40
N SER A 109 15.62 8.51 7.45
CA SER A 109 17.09 8.54 7.47
C SER A 109 17.63 9.94 7.29
N ASN A 110 17.00 10.72 6.41
CA ASN A 110 17.45 12.09 6.11
C ASN A 110 17.08 13.10 7.18
N ALA A 111 16.21 12.74 8.09
CA ALA A 111 15.78 13.61 9.18
C ALA A 111 16.83 13.71 10.31
N VAL A 112 17.89 12.95 10.21
CA VAL A 112 18.96 12.93 11.22
C VAL A 112 19.87 14.13 11.10
#